data_a779c9a53a91ed986dc20242db5721e4
#
_entry.id   a779c9a53a91ed986dc20242db5721e4
#
_cell.length_a   1.000
_cell.length_b   1.000
_cell.length_c   1.000
_cell.angle_alpha   90.00
_cell.angle_beta   90.00
_cell.angle_gamma   90.00
#
_symmetry.space_group_name_H-M   'P 1'
#
loop_
_entity.id
_entity.type
_entity.pdbx_description
1 polymer ?
#
loop_
_entity_poly.entity_id
_entity_poly.type
_entity_poly.pdbx_seq_one_letter_code
_entity_poly.pdbx_strand_id
1 'polypeptide(L)'
;LHSSSAATLRSATQNWCGPLLAKGATCTMGCVYEPYLQFTPNIAFFLSGWGGGYTFGEAAWAAQPALSWQTTVVGDPLYQPFKKSPPELHGLLARTKNPLIEWSFDRLVCLDLARGVRGPQITQFLENLPATPQSAVLTEKLASLYDAAGKPSSAIETWQKALELKPSPQQRLRLRLTLGEKLVEQGDDAAAIDDYKQLLKEMPDYPGKSAVEEKLKALEPKPADTNAPAGQTNAPAS
;
A
#
# COMPACT_ATOMS: atom_id res chain seq x y z
N LEU A 1 -12.94 14.76 0.96
CA LEU A 1 -13.47 16.12 1.19
C LEU A 1 -14.12 16.16 2.57
N HIS A 2 -13.64 17.04 3.42
CA HIS A 2 -14.15 17.22 4.76
C HIS A 2 -14.79 18.62 4.83
N SER A 3 -15.91 18.76 5.53
CA SER A 3 -16.51 20.05 5.80
C SER A 3 -15.51 20.98 6.48
N SER A 4 -15.51 22.24 6.15
CA SER A 4 -14.59 23.25 6.68
C SER A 4 -13.10 22.96 6.47
N SER A 5 -12.74 22.05 5.54
CA SER A 5 -11.36 21.65 5.30
C SER A 5 -10.44 22.79 4.82
N ALA A 6 -11.01 23.83 4.20
CA ALA A 6 -10.33 25.02 3.73
C ALA A 6 -10.57 26.28 4.62
N ALA A 7 -11.20 26.14 5.78
CA ALA A 7 -11.53 27.28 6.64
C ALA A 7 -10.29 28.03 7.18
N THR A 8 -9.16 27.34 7.33
CA THR A 8 -7.91 27.90 7.85
C THR A 8 -6.73 27.59 6.92
N LEU A 9 -6.74 28.13 5.70
CA LEU A 9 -5.72 27.83 4.67
C LEU A 9 -4.28 28.17 5.09
N ARG A 10 -4.10 29.18 5.95
CA ARG A 10 -2.77 29.61 6.44
C ARG A 10 -2.27 28.82 7.66
N SER A 11 -3.09 27.95 8.23
CA SER A 11 -2.68 27.13 9.37
C SER A 11 -1.97 25.86 8.87
N ALA A 12 -0.80 25.55 9.44
CA ALA A 12 -0.08 24.29 9.17
C ALA A 12 -0.60 23.11 10.01
N THR A 13 -1.53 23.35 10.95
CA THR A 13 -1.96 22.36 11.94
C THR A 13 -3.49 22.19 12.05
N GLN A 14 -4.27 23.12 11.51
CA GLN A 14 -5.74 23.09 11.61
C GLN A 14 -6.38 22.77 10.26
N ASN A 15 -7.49 22.02 10.29
CA ASN A 15 -8.21 21.53 9.13
C ASN A 15 -7.29 20.68 8.22
N TRP A 16 -7.56 20.61 6.92
CA TRP A 16 -6.83 19.70 6.03
C TRP A 16 -5.99 20.42 4.97
N CYS A 17 -6.54 21.44 4.33
CA CYS A 17 -5.90 22.06 3.16
C CYS A 17 -4.57 22.72 3.51
N GLY A 18 -4.51 23.52 4.58
CA GLY A 18 -3.28 24.16 5.04
C GLY A 18 -2.20 23.15 5.44
N PRO A 19 -2.48 22.20 6.33
CA PRO A 19 -1.53 21.14 6.71
C PRO A 19 -1.01 20.29 5.55
N LEU A 20 -1.85 19.95 4.57
CA LEU A 20 -1.42 19.20 3.38
C LEU A 20 -0.40 19.98 2.57
N LEU A 21 -0.67 21.27 2.30
CA LEU A 21 0.27 22.16 1.59
C LEU A 21 1.56 22.35 2.38
N ALA A 22 1.49 22.56 3.69
CA ALA A 22 2.65 22.69 4.55
C ALA A 22 3.54 21.44 4.56
N LYS A 23 2.95 20.27 4.31
CA LYS A 23 3.66 18.98 4.17
C LYS A 23 4.10 18.65 2.74
N GLY A 24 3.97 19.59 1.80
CA GLY A 24 4.48 19.46 0.44
C GLY A 24 3.47 18.98 -0.60
N ALA A 25 2.17 18.94 -0.30
CA ALA A 25 1.19 18.73 -1.35
C ALA A 25 1.23 19.89 -2.37
N THR A 26 1.29 19.58 -3.66
CA THR A 26 1.36 20.58 -4.74
C THR A 26 0.08 21.39 -4.83
N CYS A 27 -1.06 20.75 -4.61
CA CYS A 27 -2.39 21.34 -4.68
C CYS A 27 -3.39 20.53 -3.86
N THR A 28 -4.47 21.17 -3.49
CA THR A 28 -5.59 20.57 -2.76
C THR A 28 -6.87 21.35 -3.03
N MET A 29 -8.01 20.79 -2.66
CA MET A 29 -9.27 21.50 -2.64
C MET A 29 -10.06 21.16 -1.38
N GLY A 30 -10.84 22.11 -0.90
CA GLY A 30 -11.68 21.92 0.27
C GLY A 30 -12.74 22.98 0.40
N CYS A 31 -13.65 22.81 1.33
CA CYS A 31 -14.74 23.74 1.58
C CYS A 31 -14.44 24.63 2.78
N VAL A 32 -14.85 25.90 2.70
CA VAL A 32 -14.69 26.87 3.80
C VAL A 32 -15.65 26.57 4.94
N TYR A 33 -16.87 26.14 4.60
CA TYR A 33 -17.91 25.67 5.53
C TYR A 33 -18.48 24.33 5.08
N GLU A 34 -19.50 23.83 5.75
CA GLU A 34 -20.21 22.61 5.37
C GLU A 34 -20.89 22.77 4.00
N PRO A 35 -20.45 22.01 2.96
CA PRO A 35 -20.99 22.16 1.62
C PRO A 35 -22.32 21.45 1.40
N TYR A 36 -22.80 20.68 2.40
CA TYR A 36 -23.81 19.64 2.23
C TYR A 36 -23.43 18.62 1.13
N LEU A 37 -24.02 17.46 1.15
CA LEU A 37 -23.65 16.39 0.22
C LEU A 37 -23.85 16.78 -1.25
N GLN A 38 -24.92 17.52 -1.54
CA GLN A 38 -25.30 17.94 -2.88
C GLN A 38 -24.36 18.98 -3.53
N PHE A 39 -23.58 19.71 -2.72
CA PHE A 39 -22.61 20.70 -3.21
C PHE A 39 -21.16 20.29 -3.01
N THR A 40 -20.95 19.05 -2.58
CA THR A 40 -19.61 18.45 -2.53
C THR A 40 -19.11 18.17 -3.94
N PRO A 41 -17.84 18.51 -4.27
CA PRO A 41 -17.27 18.21 -5.58
C PRO A 41 -17.41 16.74 -5.96
N ASN A 42 -17.77 16.47 -7.21
CA ASN A 42 -17.89 15.10 -7.72
C ASN A 42 -16.51 14.49 -7.95
N ILE A 43 -16.11 13.59 -7.06
CA ILE A 43 -14.78 12.94 -7.09
C ILE A 43 -14.59 12.09 -8.34
N ALA A 44 -15.64 11.46 -8.87
CA ALA A 44 -15.51 10.66 -10.09
C ALA A 44 -15.18 11.55 -11.29
N PHE A 45 -15.83 12.69 -11.45
CA PHE A 45 -15.50 13.67 -12.50
C PHE A 45 -14.10 14.26 -12.31
N PHE A 46 -13.73 14.60 -11.06
CA PHE A 46 -12.39 15.08 -10.76
C PHE A 46 -11.33 14.07 -11.22
N LEU A 47 -11.42 12.83 -10.75
CA LEU A 47 -10.42 11.80 -11.03
C LEU A 47 -10.39 11.42 -12.52
N SER A 48 -11.55 11.37 -13.18
CA SER A 48 -11.64 11.10 -14.62
C SER A 48 -10.95 12.19 -15.45
N GLY A 49 -11.23 13.45 -15.17
CA GLY A 49 -10.61 14.59 -15.86
C GLY A 49 -9.11 14.67 -15.58
N TRP A 50 -8.72 14.61 -14.32
CA TRP A 50 -7.32 14.71 -13.92
C TRP A 50 -6.46 13.53 -14.42
N GLY A 51 -6.98 12.29 -14.28
CA GLY A 51 -6.35 11.10 -14.86
C GLY A 51 -6.34 11.07 -16.37
N GLY A 52 -7.31 11.73 -17.01
CA GLY A 52 -7.40 11.94 -18.45
C GLY A 52 -6.48 13.04 -18.99
N GLY A 53 -5.74 13.72 -18.12
CA GLY A 53 -4.74 14.71 -18.52
C GLY A 53 -5.18 16.18 -18.36
N TYR A 54 -6.27 16.46 -17.66
CA TYR A 54 -6.58 17.83 -17.25
C TYR A 54 -5.57 18.32 -16.20
N THR A 55 -5.38 19.62 -16.12
CA THR A 55 -4.70 20.23 -14.98
C THR A 55 -5.53 20.04 -13.71
N PHE A 56 -4.92 20.21 -12.55
CA PHE A 56 -5.66 20.13 -11.28
C PHE A 56 -6.80 21.15 -11.22
N GLY A 57 -6.54 22.38 -11.68
CA GLY A 57 -7.54 23.44 -11.72
C GLY A 57 -8.73 23.11 -12.63
N GLU A 58 -8.48 22.62 -13.84
CA GLU A 58 -9.53 22.20 -14.78
C GLU A 58 -10.36 21.04 -14.23
N ALA A 59 -9.72 20.03 -13.67
CA ALA A 59 -10.40 18.87 -13.09
C ALA A 59 -11.23 19.28 -11.85
N ALA A 60 -10.67 20.15 -11.00
CA ALA A 60 -11.36 20.68 -9.83
C ALA A 60 -12.58 21.52 -10.23
N TRP A 61 -12.45 22.36 -11.26
CA TRP A 61 -13.56 23.15 -11.82
C TRP A 61 -14.66 22.26 -12.39
N ALA A 62 -14.33 21.30 -13.22
CA ALA A 62 -15.29 20.37 -13.84
C ALA A 62 -16.03 19.51 -12.81
N ALA A 63 -15.44 19.29 -11.64
CA ALA A 63 -16.04 18.51 -10.56
C ALA A 63 -17.05 19.28 -9.70
N GLN A 64 -17.16 20.61 -9.87
CA GLN A 64 -18.07 21.42 -9.04
C GLN A 64 -19.52 21.28 -9.49
N PRO A 65 -20.45 20.89 -8.60
CA PRO A 65 -21.87 20.86 -8.92
C PRO A 65 -22.50 22.28 -9.01
N ALA A 66 -21.87 23.25 -8.35
CA ALA A 66 -22.26 24.65 -8.39
C ALA A 66 -21.02 25.55 -8.33
N LEU A 67 -20.97 26.57 -9.17
CA LEU A 67 -19.94 27.60 -9.15
C LEU A 67 -20.26 28.64 -8.09
N SER A 68 -19.23 29.38 -7.65
CA SER A 68 -19.38 30.46 -6.62
C SER A 68 -19.95 29.94 -5.29
N TRP A 69 -19.72 28.68 -4.97
CA TRP A 69 -20.05 28.11 -3.67
C TRP A 69 -18.79 28.10 -2.76
N GLN A 70 -18.75 27.25 -1.78
CA GLN A 70 -17.77 27.28 -0.68
C GLN A 70 -16.48 26.51 -0.95
N THR A 71 -16.33 25.89 -2.13
CA THR A 71 -15.13 25.13 -2.48
C THR A 71 -14.00 26.05 -2.91
N THR A 72 -12.85 25.87 -2.29
CA THR A 72 -11.62 26.59 -2.61
C THR A 72 -10.58 25.61 -3.16
N VAL A 73 -9.98 25.97 -4.29
CA VAL A 73 -8.85 25.26 -4.90
C VAL A 73 -7.57 26.02 -4.52
N VAL A 74 -6.57 25.32 -3.98
CA VAL A 74 -5.36 25.91 -3.42
C VAL A 74 -4.13 25.18 -3.92
N GLY A 75 -3.04 25.92 -4.21
CA GLY A 75 -1.80 25.40 -4.74
C GLY A 75 -1.64 25.70 -6.22
N ASP A 76 -0.90 24.86 -6.95
CA ASP A 76 -0.66 25.05 -8.38
C ASP A 76 -1.83 24.54 -9.24
N PRO A 77 -2.65 25.43 -9.83
CA PRO A 77 -3.79 25.02 -10.66
C PRO A 77 -3.35 24.37 -11.98
N LEU A 78 -2.10 24.59 -12.44
CA LEU A 78 -1.56 24.04 -13.66
C LEU A 78 -0.88 22.67 -13.45
N TYR A 79 -0.89 22.16 -12.22
CA TYR A 79 -0.32 20.85 -11.92
C TYR A 79 -1.00 19.74 -12.73
N GLN A 80 -0.23 19.06 -13.56
CA GLN A 80 -0.71 18.09 -14.55
C GLN A 80 0.17 16.83 -14.56
N PRO A 81 0.10 15.97 -13.53
CA PRO A 81 1.00 14.82 -13.38
C PRO A 81 0.73 13.72 -14.42
N PHE A 82 -0.46 13.68 -15.00
CA PHE A 82 -0.88 12.66 -15.96
C PHE A 82 -0.81 13.11 -17.43
N LYS A 83 -0.11 14.22 -17.71
CA LYS A 83 0.07 14.74 -19.07
C LYS A 83 0.73 13.74 -20.01
N LYS A 84 1.67 12.95 -19.50
CA LYS A 84 2.34 11.90 -20.27
C LYS A 84 1.64 10.56 -20.04
N SER A 85 1.43 9.82 -21.11
CA SER A 85 0.98 8.44 -21.01
C SER A 85 1.99 7.58 -20.23
N PRO A 86 1.56 6.49 -19.57
CA PRO A 86 2.48 5.61 -18.85
C PRO A 86 3.65 5.08 -19.69
N PRO A 87 3.48 4.68 -20.98
CA PRO A 87 4.60 4.28 -21.83
C PRO A 87 5.57 5.43 -22.14
N GLU A 88 5.07 6.64 -22.40
CA GLU A 88 5.92 7.81 -22.64
C GLU A 88 6.72 8.18 -21.41
N LEU A 89 6.09 8.16 -20.23
CA LEU A 89 6.77 8.40 -18.95
C LEU A 89 7.84 7.34 -18.71
N HIS A 90 7.51 6.06 -18.93
CA HIS A 90 8.45 4.96 -18.82
C HIS A 90 9.68 5.17 -19.71
N GLY A 91 9.46 5.49 -20.99
CA GLY A 91 10.55 5.78 -21.93
C GLY A 91 11.43 6.96 -21.50
N LEU A 92 10.83 8.00 -20.89
CA LEU A 92 11.60 9.12 -20.33
C LEU A 92 12.46 8.68 -19.15
N LEU A 93 11.87 7.97 -18.18
CA LEU A 93 12.56 7.48 -16.98
C LEU A 93 13.72 6.53 -17.35
N ALA A 94 13.52 5.65 -18.33
CA ALA A 94 14.56 4.77 -18.83
C ALA A 94 15.73 5.52 -19.45
N ARG A 95 15.46 6.49 -20.33
CA ARG A 95 16.51 7.32 -20.97
C ARG A 95 17.30 8.15 -19.97
N THR A 96 16.64 8.66 -18.93
CA THR A 96 17.29 9.50 -17.91
C THR A 96 17.90 8.68 -16.77
N LYS A 97 17.82 7.35 -16.82
CA LYS A 97 18.26 6.43 -15.74
C LYS A 97 17.68 6.85 -14.37
N ASN A 98 16.42 7.26 -14.35
CA ASN A 98 15.76 7.76 -13.15
C ASN A 98 15.47 6.60 -12.19
N PRO A 99 15.72 6.73 -10.89
CA PRO A 99 15.46 5.67 -9.91
C PRO A 99 13.98 5.28 -9.80
N LEU A 100 13.06 6.12 -10.28
CA LEU A 100 11.62 5.79 -10.32
C LEU A 100 11.25 4.82 -11.44
N ILE A 101 12.21 4.32 -12.23
CA ILE A 101 11.95 3.39 -13.33
C ILE A 101 11.29 2.09 -12.84
N GLU A 102 11.66 1.59 -11.66
CA GLU A 102 11.06 0.39 -11.07
C GLU A 102 9.55 0.56 -10.83
N TRP A 103 9.13 1.71 -10.32
CA TRP A 103 7.71 2.04 -10.13
C TRP A 103 6.96 2.19 -11.45
N SER A 104 7.67 2.64 -12.50
CA SER A 104 7.09 2.72 -13.83
C SER A 104 6.86 1.33 -14.43
N PHE A 105 7.76 0.38 -14.23
CA PHE A 105 7.54 -1.02 -14.58
C PHE A 105 6.34 -1.61 -13.83
N ASP A 106 6.28 -1.44 -12.51
CA ASP A 106 5.14 -1.91 -11.71
C ASP A 106 3.81 -1.34 -12.21
N ARG A 107 3.78 -0.04 -12.53
CA ARG A 107 2.59 0.59 -13.10
C ARG A 107 2.19 -0.01 -14.44
N LEU A 108 3.14 -0.24 -15.36
CA LEU A 108 2.85 -0.88 -16.64
C LEU A 108 2.30 -2.29 -16.44
N VAL A 109 2.89 -3.07 -15.57
CA VAL A 109 2.41 -4.41 -15.17
C VAL A 109 0.97 -4.34 -14.65
N CYS A 110 0.68 -3.41 -13.75
CA CYS A 110 -0.68 -3.22 -13.24
C CYS A 110 -1.69 -2.85 -14.34
N LEU A 111 -1.28 -2.01 -15.29
CA LEU A 111 -2.15 -1.62 -16.42
C LEU A 111 -2.39 -2.80 -17.37
N ASP A 112 -1.39 -3.62 -17.63
CA ASP A 112 -1.53 -4.78 -18.50
C ASP A 112 -2.44 -5.85 -17.86
N LEU A 113 -2.32 -6.07 -16.55
CA LEU A 113 -3.27 -6.91 -15.80
C LEU A 113 -4.70 -6.37 -15.90
N ALA A 114 -4.88 -5.07 -15.72
CA ALA A 114 -6.20 -4.43 -15.83
C ALA A 114 -6.79 -4.49 -17.23
N ARG A 115 -5.96 -4.60 -18.27
CA ARG A 115 -6.37 -4.81 -19.68
C ARG A 115 -6.63 -6.27 -20.03
N GLY A 116 -6.45 -7.19 -19.08
CA GLY A 116 -6.70 -8.60 -19.26
C GLY A 116 -5.51 -9.40 -19.83
N VAL A 117 -4.29 -8.85 -19.80
CA VAL A 117 -3.09 -9.64 -20.09
C VAL A 117 -2.95 -10.74 -19.04
N ARG A 118 -2.73 -11.97 -19.49
CA ARG A 118 -2.72 -13.14 -18.62
C ARG A 118 -1.56 -13.11 -17.64
N GLY A 119 -1.84 -13.43 -16.37
CA GLY A 119 -0.86 -13.46 -15.28
C GLY A 119 0.44 -14.20 -15.62
N PRO A 120 0.41 -15.43 -16.20
CA PRO A 120 1.63 -16.14 -16.58
C PRO A 120 2.54 -15.40 -17.55
N GLN A 121 2.00 -14.61 -18.48
CA GLN A 121 2.80 -13.81 -19.42
C GLN A 121 3.53 -12.68 -18.68
N ILE A 122 2.85 -12.04 -17.74
CA ILE A 122 3.44 -10.97 -16.91
C ILE A 122 4.46 -11.54 -15.93
N THR A 123 4.19 -12.70 -15.34
CA THR A 123 5.15 -13.42 -14.50
C THR A 123 6.44 -13.69 -15.28
N GLN A 124 6.33 -14.28 -16.46
CA GLN A 124 7.47 -14.54 -17.33
C GLN A 124 8.22 -13.26 -17.74
N PHE A 125 7.50 -12.18 -17.99
CA PHE A 125 8.12 -10.88 -18.26
C PHE A 125 8.98 -10.41 -17.09
N LEU A 126 8.44 -10.43 -15.85
CA LEU A 126 9.17 -10.01 -14.66
C LEU A 126 10.33 -10.96 -14.32
N GLU A 127 10.18 -12.26 -14.51
CA GLU A 127 11.27 -13.25 -14.34
C GLU A 127 12.47 -12.95 -15.26
N ASN A 128 12.21 -12.54 -16.48
CA ASN A 128 13.23 -12.24 -17.49
C ASN A 128 13.75 -10.79 -17.44
N LEU A 129 13.13 -9.91 -16.66
CA LEU A 129 13.53 -8.51 -16.56
C LEU A 129 14.78 -8.38 -15.66
N PRO A 130 15.93 -7.93 -16.19
CA PRO A 130 17.17 -7.80 -15.39
C PRO A 130 17.06 -6.88 -14.17
N ALA A 131 16.09 -5.99 -14.16
CA ALA A 131 15.83 -5.08 -13.03
C ALA A 131 15.13 -5.77 -11.86
N THR A 132 14.37 -6.84 -12.08
CA THR A 132 13.58 -7.52 -11.05
C THR A 132 14.42 -7.97 -9.85
N PRO A 133 15.53 -8.71 -10.00
CA PRO A 133 16.31 -9.18 -8.86
C PRO A 133 17.07 -8.07 -8.12
N GLN A 134 17.00 -6.84 -8.59
CA GLN A 134 17.65 -5.67 -7.98
C GLN A 134 16.64 -4.68 -7.39
N SER A 135 15.35 -4.92 -7.57
CA SER A 135 14.26 -4.03 -7.16
C SER A 135 13.32 -4.74 -6.18
N ALA A 136 13.25 -4.23 -4.96
CA ALA A 136 12.27 -4.70 -3.98
C ALA A 136 10.83 -4.58 -4.50
N VAL A 137 10.53 -3.53 -5.27
CA VAL A 137 9.20 -3.27 -5.85
C VAL A 137 8.81 -4.34 -6.86
N LEU A 138 9.71 -4.66 -7.80
CA LEU A 138 9.42 -5.64 -8.84
C LEU A 138 9.43 -7.08 -8.31
N THR A 139 10.30 -7.36 -7.35
CA THR A 139 10.36 -8.66 -6.66
C THR A 139 9.08 -8.89 -5.84
N GLU A 140 8.57 -7.87 -5.12
CA GLU A 140 7.28 -7.94 -4.43
C GLU A 140 6.12 -8.19 -5.42
N LYS A 141 6.12 -7.51 -6.57
CA LYS A 141 5.11 -7.72 -7.61
C LYS A 141 5.16 -9.15 -8.15
N LEU A 142 6.34 -9.69 -8.41
CA LEU A 142 6.54 -11.06 -8.87
C LEU A 142 6.01 -12.07 -7.84
N ALA A 143 6.30 -11.87 -6.55
CA ALA A 143 5.79 -12.70 -5.47
C ALA A 143 4.26 -12.72 -5.45
N SER A 144 3.62 -11.55 -5.59
CA SER A 144 2.17 -11.43 -5.64
C SER A 144 1.55 -12.17 -6.83
N LEU A 145 2.26 -12.24 -7.96
CA LEU A 145 1.82 -13.02 -9.13
C LEU A 145 1.96 -14.52 -8.90
N TYR A 146 3.00 -14.97 -8.20
CA TYR A 146 3.12 -16.38 -7.81
C TYR A 146 2.00 -16.79 -6.85
N ASP A 147 1.68 -15.97 -5.87
CA ASP A 147 0.57 -16.21 -4.95
C ASP A 147 -0.76 -16.32 -5.70
N ALA A 148 -1.06 -15.37 -6.57
CA ALA A 148 -2.25 -15.38 -7.42
C ALA A 148 -2.33 -16.59 -8.38
N ALA A 149 -1.17 -17.16 -8.73
CA ALA A 149 -1.07 -18.38 -9.54
C ALA A 149 -1.13 -19.68 -8.72
N GLY A 150 -1.39 -19.63 -7.41
CA GLY A 150 -1.44 -20.78 -6.53
C GLY A 150 -0.08 -21.42 -6.27
N LYS A 151 0.99 -20.62 -6.27
CA LYS A 151 2.37 -21.05 -6.00
C LYS A 151 2.89 -20.44 -4.68
N PRO A 152 2.31 -20.79 -3.53
CA PRO A 152 2.59 -20.10 -2.27
C PRO A 152 4.05 -20.22 -1.82
N SER A 153 4.70 -21.36 -2.00
CA SER A 153 6.12 -21.51 -1.62
C SER A 153 7.01 -20.55 -2.42
N SER A 154 6.82 -20.46 -3.75
CA SER A 154 7.55 -19.51 -4.59
C SER A 154 7.26 -18.06 -4.22
N ALA A 155 6.03 -17.75 -3.85
CA ALA A 155 5.63 -16.41 -3.39
C ALA A 155 6.36 -16.05 -2.10
N ILE A 156 6.36 -16.92 -1.10
CA ILE A 156 7.03 -16.72 0.20
C ILE A 156 8.53 -16.47 -0.01
N GLU A 157 9.22 -17.35 -0.75
CA GLU A 157 10.65 -17.19 -1.06
C GLU A 157 10.94 -15.85 -1.76
N THR A 158 10.03 -15.43 -2.65
CA THR A 158 10.22 -14.20 -3.42
C THR A 158 9.95 -12.98 -2.57
N TRP A 159 8.97 -12.98 -1.64
CA TRP A 159 8.78 -11.89 -0.66
C TRP A 159 9.97 -11.78 0.31
N GLN A 160 10.55 -12.91 0.74
CA GLN A 160 11.78 -12.92 1.57
C GLN A 160 12.93 -12.23 0.82
N LYS A 161 13.14 -12.55 -0.47
CA LYS A 161 14.13 -11.85 -1.31
C LYS A 161 13.84 -10.35 -1.42
N ALA A 162 12.56 -9.96 -1.55
CA ALA A 162 12.20 -8.54 -1.60
C ALA A 162 12.59 -7.79 -0.31
N LEU A 163 12.50 -8.43 0.87
CA LEU A 163 12.93 -7.86 2.14
C LEU A 163 14.45 -7.63 2.21
N GLU A 164 15.26 -8.47 1.54
CA GLU A 164 16.72 -8.32 1.48
C GLU A 164 17.16 -7.14 0.60
N LEU A 165 16.34 -6.72 -0.36
CA LEU A 165 16.63 -5.65 -1.32
C LEU A 165 16.45 -4.22 -0.74
N LYS A 166 16.44 -4.07 0.58
CA LYS A 166 16.33 -2.79 1.29
C LYS A 166 15.09 -1.97 0.87
N PRO A 167 13.89 -2.55 0.99
CA PRO A 167 12.66 -1.86 0.68
C PRO A 167 12.48 -0.60 1.56
N SER A 168 11.64 0.36 1.10
CA SER A 168 11.26 1.50 1.91
C SER A 168 10.57 1.06 3.22
N PRO A 169 10.54 1.88 4.29
CA PRO A 169 9.89 1.49 5.54
C PRO A 169 8.43 1.04 5.35
N GLN A 170 7.66 1.75 4.52
CA GLN A 170 6.27 1.39 4.24
C GLN A 170 6.15 0.06 3.46
N GLN A 171 7.05 -0.16 2.51
CA GLN A 171 7.09 -1.42 1.76
C GLN A 171 7.52 -2.58 2.65
N ARG A 172 8.51 -2.37 3.52
CA ARG A 172 8.96 -3.36 4.51
C ARG A 172 7.83 -3.79 5.44
N LEU A 173 7.07 -2.81 5.95
CA LEU A 173 5.88 -3.07 6.77
C LEU A 173 4.89 -3.97 6.03
N ARG A 174 4.54 -3.60 4.79
CA ARG A 174 3.61 -4.38 3.98
C ARG A 174 4.12 -5.79 3.69
N LEU A 175 5.39 -5.92 3.31
CA LEU A 175 6.03 -7.22 3.05
C LEU A 175 5.99 -8.13 4.28
N ARG A 176 6.34 -7.62 5.46
CA ARG A 176 6.31 -8.38 6.72
C ARG A 176 4.89 -8.84 7.06
N LEU A 177 3.90 -7.95 6.96
CA LEU A 177 2.51 -8.30 7.25
C LEU A 177 2.01 -9.38 6.29
N THR A 178 2.26 -9.23 5.00
CA THR A 178 1.85 -10.21 3.98
C THR A 178 2.57 -11.54 4.17
N LEU A 179 3.88 -11.50 4.41
CA LEU A 179 4.69 -12.72 4.60
C LEU A 179 4.22 -13.50 5.83
N GLY A 180 4.03 -12.82 6.97
CA GLY A 180 3.53 -13.46 8.18
C GLY A 180 2.16 -14.11 7.99
N GLU A 181 1.22 -13.45 7.29
CA GLU A 181 -0.09 -14.00 6.96
C GLU A 181 0.04 -15.25 6.07
N LYS A 182 0.88 -15.20 5.05
CA LYS A 182 1.09 -16.33 4.13
C LYS A 182 1.79 -17.52 4.77
N LEU A 183 2.70 -17.28 5.69
CA LEU A 183 3.35 -18.34 6.48
C LEU A 183 2.32 -19.08 7.36
N VAL A 184 1.42 -18.33 8.03
CA VAL A 184 0.30 -18.94 8.78
C VAL A 184 -0.62 -19.73 7.86
N GLU A 185 -1.00 -19.22 6.70
CA GLU A 185 -1.83 -19.94 5.72
C GLU A 185 -1.18 -21.26 5.27
N GLN A 186 0.15 -21.34 5.25
CA GLN A 186 0.90 -22.55 4.91
C GLN A 186 1.18 -23.46 6.11
N GLY A 187 0.76 -23.06 7.32
CA GLY A 187 0.99 -23.83 8.56
C GLY A 187 2.41 -23.72 9.10
N ASP A 188 3.21 -22.77 8.63
CA ASP A 188 4.55 -22.49 9.18
C ASP A 188 4.45 -21.41 10.26
N ASP A 189 3.80 -21.78 11.37
CA ASP A 189 3.58 -20.89 12.50
C ASP A 189 4.91 -20.40 13.12
N ALA A 190 5.94 -21.23 13.10
CA ALA A 190 7.25 -20.87 13.66
C ALA A 190 7.89 -19.73 12.86
N ALA A 191 7.93 -19.82 11.53
CA ALA A 191 8.44 -18.73 10.69
C ALA A 191 7.56 -17.49 10.75
N ALA A 192 6.23 -17.63 10.87
CA ALA A 192 5.32 -16.51 11.04
C ALA A 192 5.58 -15.74 12.36
N ILE A 193 5.78 -16.46 13.46
CA ILE A 193 6.14 -15.88 14.76
C ILE A 193 7.44 -15.08 14.67
N ASP A 194 8.46 -15.65 14.03
CA ASP A 194 9.75 -14.97 13.88
C ASP A 194 9.62 -13.69 13.02
N ASP A 195 8.85 -13.75 11.94
CA ASP A 195 8.62 -12.60 11.07
C ASP A 195 7.85 -11.47 11.77
N TYR A 196 6.78 -11.79 12.50
CA TYR A 196 6.03 -10.80 13.30
C TYR A 196 6.88 -10.21 14.44
N LYS A 197 7.71 -11.00 15.13
CA LYS A 197 8.64 -10.50 16.13
C LYS A 197 9.66 -9.54 15.52
N GLN A 198 10.16 -9.87 14.34
CA GLN A 198 11.08 -9.00 13.60
C GLN A 198 10.40 -7.70 13.17
N LEU A 199 9.13 -7.76 12.71
CA LEU A 199 8.34 -6.57 12.39
C LEU A 199 8.23 -5.61 13.58
N LEU A 200 7.84 -6.13 14.75
CA LEU A 200 7.70 -5.31 15.97
C LEU A 200 9.03 -4.71 16.46
N LYS A 201 10.13 -5.42 16.23
CA LYS A 201 11.48 -4.93 16.52
C LYS A 201 11.91 -3.81 15.57
N GLU A 202 11.63 -3.96 14.28
CA GLU A 202 11.98 -2.98 13.25
C GLU A 202 11.10 -1.72 13.31
N MET A 203 9.85 -1.85 13.76
CA MET A 203 8.84 -0.79 13.78
C MET A 203 8.07 -0.74 15.10
N PRO A 204 8.74 -0.34 16.22
CA PRO A 204 8.13 -0.35 17.55
C PRO A 204 6.94 0.59 17.69
N ASP A 205 6.90 1.67 16.89
CA ASP A 205 5.86 2.70 16.91
C ASP A 205 4.78 2.48 15.84
N TYR A 206 4.70 1.26 15.26
CA TYR A 206 3.68 0.95 14.25
C TYR A 206 2.26 1.05 14.85
N PRO A 207 1.33 1.85 14.28
CA PRO A 207 0.00 2.03 14.83
C PRO A 207 -0.84 0.76 14.96
N GLY A 208 -0.58 -0.26 14.12
CA GLY A 208 -1.23 -1.56 14.17
C GLY A 208 -0.52 -2.61 15.02
N LYS A 209 0.42 -2.20 15.89
CA LYS A 209 1.21 -3.08 16.76
C LYS A 209 0.35 -4.05 17.57
N SER A 210 -0.72 -3.57 18.20
CA SER A 210 -1.62 -4.40 19.01
C SER A 210 -2.22 -5.57 18.22
N ALA A 211 -2.60 -5.36 16.97
CA ALA A 211 -3.13 -6.42 16.13
C ALA A 211 -2.07 -7.49 15.78
N VAL A 212 -0.81 -7.08 15.62
CA VAL A 212 0.30 -8.02 15.41
C VAL A 212 0.61 -8.80 16.68
N GLU A 213 0.59 -8.15 17.85
CA GLU A 213 0.76 -8.81 19.16
C GLU A 213 -0.35 -9.84 19.44
N GLU A 214 -1.59 -9.55 19.06
CA GLU A 214 -2.70 -10.50 19.15
C GLU A 214 -2.50 -11.72 18.24
N LYS A 215 -2.03 -11.50 16.99
CA LYS A 215 -1.68 -12.61 16.08
C LYS A 215 -0.56 -13.48 16.65
N LEU A 216 0.49 -12.87 17.21
CA LEU A 216 1.58 -13.60 17.88
C LEU A 216 1.08 -14.43 19.03
N LYS A 217 0.26 -13.86 19.91
CA LYS A 217 -0.32 -14.58 21.05
C LYS A 217 -1.22 -15.75 20.62
N ALA A 218 -1.88 -15.64 19.46
CA ALA A 218 -2.71 -16.72 18.94
C ALA A 218 -1.87 -17.89 18.37
N LEU A 219 -0.68 -17.60 17.85
CA LEU A 219 0.24 -18.58 17.26
C LEU A 219 1.17 -19.23 18.31
N GLU A 220 1.41 -18.59 19.43
CA GLU A 220 2.26 -19.15 20.50
C GLU A 220 1.55 -20.37 21.14
N PRO A 221 2.27 -21.49 21.31
CA PRO A 221 1.67 -22.67 21.94
C PRO A 221 1.19 -22.32 23.34
N LYS A 222 -0.07 -22.64 23.65
CA LYS A 222 -0.59 -22.52 25.01
C LYS A 222 0.32 -23.30 25.95
N PRO A 223 0.75 -22.70 27.10
CA PRO A 223 1.50 -23.45 28.09
C PRO A 223 0.73 -24.72 28.44
N ALA A 224 1.41 -25.86 28.36
CA ALA A 224 0.83 -27.15 28.69
C ALA A 224 0.28 -27.05 30.13
N ASP A 225 -1.00 -27.39 30.32
CA ASP A 225 -1.61 -27.48 31.62
C ASP A 225 -0.83 -28.52 32.47
N THR A 226 0.00 -28.05 33.35
CA THR A 226 0.79 -28.87 34.28
C THR A 226 -0.04 -29.44 35.39
N ASN A 227 -1.37 -29.46 35.29
CA ASN A 227 -2.32 -30.06 36.22
C ASN A 227 -2.96 -31.36 35.67
N ALA A 228 -2.16 -32.29 35.17
CA ALA A 228 -2.61 -33.68 35.09
C ALA A 228 -2.51 -34.30 36.47
N PRO A 229 -3.60 -34.79 37.09
CA PRO A 229 -3.52 -35.46 38.37
C PRO A 229 -2.68 -36.75 38.24
N ALA A 230 -1.66 -36.86 39.08
CA ALA A 230 -0.83 -38.06 39.18
C ALA A 230 -1.74 -39.30 39.37
N GLY A 231 -1.69 -40.23 38.42
CA GLY A 231 -2.45 -41.44 38.44
C GLY A 231 -2.18 -42.23 39.72
N GLN A 232 -3.26 -42.52 40.47
CA GLN A 232 -3.24 -43.47 41.58
C GLN A 232 -2.90 -44.83 41.01
N THR A 233 -1.72 -45.35 41.33
CA THR A 233 -1.37 -46.74 41.16
C THR A 233 -2.07 -47.58 42.22
N ASN A 234 -3.17 -48.23 41.86
CA ASN A 234 -3.74 -49.31 42.69
C ASN A 234 -2.86 -50.53 42.57
N ALA A 235 -2.16 -50.85 43.64
CA ALA A 235 -1.50 -52.16 43.82
C ALA A 235 -2.56 -53.23 44.11
N PRO A 236 -2.47 -54.44 43.57
CA PRO A 236 -3.37 -55.53 43.92
C PRO A 236 -2.95 -56.12 45.28
N ALA A 237 -3.91 -56.19 46.20
CA ALA A 237 -3.77 -56.98 47.44
C ALA A 237 -3.88 -58.45 47.15
N SER A 238 -2.96 -59.21 47.66
CA SER A 238 -2.91 -60.69 47.75
C SER A 238 -3.96 -61.28 48.67
#